data_2d3d2c150bad7eecfe6e8bec00a4c13a
#
_entry.id   2d3d2c150bad7eecfe6e8bec00a4c13a
#
_cell.length_a   1.000
_cell.length_b   1.000
_cell.length_c   1.000
_cell.angle_alpha   90.00
_cell.angle_beta   90.00
_cell.angle_gamma   90.00
#
_symmetry.space_group_name_H-M   'P 1'
#
loop_
_entity.id
_entity.type
_entity.pdbx_description
1 polymer ?
#
loop_
_entity_poly.entity_id
_entity_poly.type
_entity_poly.pdbx_seq_one_letter_code
_entity_poly.pdbx_strand_id
1 'polypeptide(L)'
;MKRHGHNAPLRKAKGKDADTSQCQRGLVVSTHGRHVIVEDEQGQRLICHPRGKKSEAVVGDRVLWQPTLEGSGEGLIVQVEERRNLLYRQDEWRSKSFAANLDQMLVWIAVEPVFSEAQLTRALLAARYADIPVTIVLNKVDLPGTPAARERLAPYRAMGYPVVELSLKHEAEAARAQVAA
;
A
#
# COMPACT_ATOMS: atom_id res chain seq x y z
N MET A 1 -16.82 24.92 -17.42
CA MET A 1 -15.46 24.40 -17.22
C MET A 1 -15.56 22.89 -16.95
N LYS A 2 -15.36 22.06 -18.00
CA LYS A 2 -15.58 20.60 -17.95
C LYS A 2 -14.39 19.95 -17.27
N ARG A 3 -14.61 19.29 -16.13
CA ARG A 3 -13.62 18.48 -15.44
C ARG A 3 -13.35 17.22 -16.26
N HIS A 4 -12.21 17.14 -16.89
CA HIS A 4 -11.72 15.89 -17.48
C HIS A 4 -11.02 15.09 -16.38
N GLY A 5 -11.78 14.21 -15.73
CA GLY A 5 -11.22 13.17 -14.88
C GLY A 5 -10.55 12.14 -15.79
N HIS A 6 -9.23 12.14 -15.85
CA HIS A 6 -8.46 11.03 -16.40
C HIS A 6 -8.35 9.96 -15.31
N ASN A 7 -9.44 9.19 -15.13
CA ASN A 7 -9.33 7.89 -14.48
C ASN A 7 -8.46 7.01 -15.37
N ALA A 8 -7.24 6.70 -14.95
CA ALA A 8 -6.51 5.59 -15.52
C ALA A 8 -7.39 4.34 -15.40
N PRO A 9 -7.65 3.61 -16.49
CA PRO A 9 -8.58 2.50 -16.43
C PRO A 9 -8.03 1.45 -15.48
N LEU A 10 -8.77 1.15 -14.42
CA LEU A 10 -8.63 -0.09 -13.67
C LEU A 10 -8.76 -1.21 -14.72
N ARG A 11 -7.64 -1.75 -15.19
CA ARG A 11 -7.63 -2.83 -16.17
C ARG A 11 -8.31 -4.02 -15.51
N LYS A 12 -9.57 -4.26 -15.88
CA LYS A 12 -10.22 -5.55 -15.65
C LYS A 12 -9.30 -6.61 -16.23
N ALA A 13 -8.76 -7.47 -15.39
CA ALA A 13 -8.06 -8.65 -15.82
C ALA A 13 -9.03 -9.45 -16.72
N LYS A 14 -8.77 -9.51 -18.02
CA LYS A 14 -9.47 -10.41 -18.94
C LYS A 14 -9.01 -11.83 -18.65
N GLY A 15 -9.53 -12.42 -17.57
CA GLY A 15 -9.55 -13.87 -17.41
C GLY A 15 -10.72 -14.41 -18.21
N LYS A 16 -10.47 -15.32 -19.15
CA LYS A 16 -11.48 -16.26 -19.63
C LYS A 16 -12.14 -16.88 -18.39
N ASP A 17 -13.46 -17.11 -18.45
CA ASP A 17 -14.26 -17.77 -17.43
C ASP A 17 -13.51 -18.98 -16.86
N ALA A 18 -12.76 -18.75 -15.78
CA ALA A 18 -12.16 -19.83 -15.03
C ALA A 18 -13.24 -20.29 -14.05
N ASP A 19 -13.47 -21.59 -14.00
CA ASP A 19 -14.34 -22.17 -12.99
C ASP A 19 -13.79 -21.81 -11.60
N THR A 20 -14.46 -20.89 -10.91
CA THR A 20 -14.06 -20.40 -9.59
C THR A 20 -14.79 -21.13 -8.47
N SER A 21 -15.61 -22.14 -8.79
CA SER A 21 -16.45 -22.87 -7.81
C SER A 21 -15.64 -23.60 -6.75
N GLN A 22 -14.38 -23.97 -7.05
CA GLN A 22 -13.47 -24.65 -6.13
C GLN A 22 -12.32 -23.75 -5.66
N CYS A 23 -12.38 -22.44 -5.91
CA CYS A 23 -11.36 -21.52 -5.49
C CYS A 23 -11.54 -21.11 -4.02
N GLN A 24 -10.42 -20.99 -3.34
CA GLN A 24 -10.34 -20.43 -2.00
C GLN A 24 -10.00 -18.94 -2.11
N ARG A 25 -10.42 -18.16 -1.10
CA ARG A 25 -10.03 -16.75 -0.98
C ARG A 25 -8.74 -16.63 -0.17
N GLY A 26 -7.96 -15.58 -0.50
CA GLY A 26 -6.77 -15.27 0.26
C GLY A 26 -6.31 -13.82 0.03
N LEU A 27 -5.42 -13.39 0.89
CA LEU A 27 -4.80 -12.07 0.88
C LEU A 27 -3.34 -12.19 0.46
N VAL A 28 -2.90 -11.40 -0.51
CA VAL A 28 -1.47 -11.31 -0.87
C VAL A 28 -0.74 -10.51 0.21
N VAL A 29 0.13 -11.17 0.96
CA VAL A 29 0.90 -10.55 2.05
C VAL A 29 2.35 -10.24 1.65
N SER A 30 2.85 -10.87 0.59
CA SER A 30 4.20 -10.59 0.07
C SER A 30 4.33 -10.95 -1.40
N THR A 31 5.24 -10.28 -2.11
CA THR A 31 5.53 -10.53 -3.53
C THR A 31 7.02 -10.77 -3.75
N HIS A 32 7.38 -11.83 -4.48
CA HIS A 32 8.76 -12.27 -4.71
C HIS A 32 8.99 -12.59 -6.20
N GLY A 33 8.98 -11.57 -7.04
CA GLY A 33 9.24 -11.72 -8.47
C GLY A 33 8.21 -12.60 -9.19
N ARG A 34 8.42 -13.92 -9.18
CA ARG A 34 7.59 -14.90 -9.90
C ARG A 34 6.50 -15.55 -9.04
N HIS A 35 6.56 -15.41 -7.73
CA HIS A 35 5.57 -15.96 -6.81
C HIS A 35 5.16 -14.92 -5.78
N VAL A 36 4.06 -15.16 -5.15
CA VAL A 36 3.53 -14.35 -4.05
C VAL A 36 3.21 -15.24 -2.86
N ILE A 37 3.21 -14.66 -1.67
CA ILE A 37 2.71 -15.34 -0.49
C ILE A 37 1.26 -14.91 -0.30
N VAL A 38 0.37 -15.88 -0.27
CA VAL A 38 -1.05 -15.70 0.01
C VAL A 38 -1.34 -16.22 1.41
N GLU A 39 -2.03 -15.44 2.20
CA GLU A 39 -2.57 -15.84 3.51
C GLU A 39 -4.04 -16.21 3.32
N ASP A 40 -4.41 -17.42 3.68
CA ASP A 40 -5.78 -17.90 3.60
C ASP A 40 -6.66 -17.41 4.76
N GLU A 41 -7.93 -17.80 4.79
CA GLU A 41 -8.89 -17.42 5.84
C GLU A 41 -8.56 -18.02 7.22
N GLN A 42 -7.71 -19.05 7.27
CA GLN A 42 -7.21 -19.69 8.49
C GLN A 42 -5.89 -19.08 8.99
N GLY A 43 -5.35 -18.08 8.28
CA GLY A 43 -4.07 -17.43 8.59
C GLY A 43 -2.84 -18.26 8.16
N GLN A 44 -3.04 -19.31 7.34
CA GLN A 44 -1.93 -20.06 6.78
C GLN A 44 -1.34 -19.34 5.57
N ARG A 45 -0.01 -19.37 5.47
CA ARG A 45 0.72 -18.71 4.37
C ARG A 45 1.21 -19.74 3.38
N LEU A 46 0.86 -19.53 2.12
CA LEU A 46 1.16 -20.45 1.02
C LEU A 46 1.88 -19.69 -0.11
N ILE A 47 2.76 -20.42 -0.79
CA ILE A 47 3.41 -19.90 -2.01
C ILE A 47 2.42 -20.08 -3.16
N CYS A 48 2.02 -18.96 -3.77
CA CYS A 48 1.13 -18.98 -4.92
C CYS A 48 1.82 -18.43 -6.18
N HIS A 49 1.56 -19.09 -7.30
CA HIS A 49 2.06 -18.68 -8.59
C HIS A 49 0.95 -18.01 -9.41
N PRO A 50 1.25 -16.95 -10.18
CA PRO A 50 0.26 -16.35 -11.07
C PRO A 50 0.00 -17.25 -12.26
N ARG A 51 -1.23 -17.22 -12.78
CA ARG A 51 -1.57 -17.87 -14.04
C ARG A 51 -1.00 -17.06 -15.20
N GLY A 52 0.19 -17.46 -15.69
CA GLY A 52 0.85 -16.80 -16.83
C GLY A 52 2.22 -16.20 -16.51
N LYS A 53 2.80 -15.47 -17.49
CA LYS A 53 4.20 -15.02 -17.44
C LYS A 53 4.47 -13.83 -16.51
N LYS A 54 3.45 -13.07 -16.11
CA LYS A 54 3.57 -11.90 -15.22
C LYS A 54 2.54 -11.97 -14.09
N SER A 55 3.00 -11.86 -12.85
CA SER A 55 2.12 -11.58 -11.73
C SER A 55 1.67 -10.12 -11.83
N GLU A 56 0.37 -9.91 -11.89
CA GLU A 56 -0.24 -8.59 -11.69
C GLU A 56 -0.63 -8.37 -10.22
N ALA A 57 -0.50 -9.42 -9.40
CA ALA A 57 -0.83 -9.37 -7.98
C ALA A 57 0.22 -8.57 -7.19
N VAL A 58 -0.25 -7.71 -6.31
CA VAL A 58 0.55 -6.91 -5.37
C VAL A 58 0.11 -7.15 -3.94
N VAL A 59 0.92 -6.72 -2.99
CA VAL A 59 0.56 -6.79 -1.57
C VAL A 59 -0.77 -6.08 -1.32
N GLY A 60 -1.66 -6.70 -0.53
CA GLY A 60 -3.01 -6.20 -0.24
C GLY A 60 -4.07 -6.65 -1.24
N ASP A 61 -3.71 -7.32 -2.33
CA ASP A 61 -4.72 -7.89 -3.23
C ASP A 61 -5.47 -9.04 -2.56
N ARG A 62 -6.79 -9.06 -2.77
CA ARG A 62 -7.61 -10.22 -2.52
C ARG A 62 -7.63 -11.08 -3.78
N VAL A 63 -7.40 -12.38 -3.61
CA VAL A 63 -7.25 -13.32 -4.72
C VAL A 63 -8.11 -14.56 -4.53
N LEU A 64 -8.53 -15.12 -5.66
CA LEU A 64 -9.04 -16.47 -5.74
C LEU A 64 -7.91 -17.38 -6.16
N TRP A 65 -7.64 -18.42 -5.39
CA TRP A 65 -6.55 -19.34 -5.63
C TRP A 65 -6.99 -20.79 -5.47
N GLN A 66 -6.25 -21.73 -6.06
CA GLN A 66 -6.47 -23.17 -5.96
C GLN A 66 -5.16 -23.85 -5.57
N PRO A 67 -5.17 -24.89 -4.70
CA PRO A 67 -3.99 -25.70 -4.45
C PRO A 67 -3.55 -26.40 -5.74
N THR A 68 -2.23 -26.45 -5.99
CA THR A 68 -1.67 -27.14 -7.16
C THR A 68 -1.67 -28.64 -7.01
N LEU A 69 -1.32 -29.12 -5.80
CA LEU A 69 -1.39 -30.52 -5.38
C LEU A 69 -1.80 -30.55 -3.91
N GLU A 70 -2.61 -31.54 -3.51
CA GLU A 70 -2.95 -31.70 -2.10
C GLU A 70 -1.69 -31.89 -1.26
N GLY A 71 -1.52 -31.04 -0.23
CA GLY A 71 -0.39 -31.09 0.70
C GLY A 71 0.91 -30.46 0.22
N SER A 72 0.99 -29.88 -0.97
CA SER A 72 2.23 -29.25 -1.47
C SER A 72 2.56 -27.90 -0.82
N GLY A 73 1.58 -27.25 -0.18
CA GLY A 73 1.75 -25.89 0.35
C GLY A 73 1.88 -24.82 -0.75
N GLU A 74 1.57 -25.18 -2.01
CA GLU A 74 1.64 -24.30 -3.17
C GLU A 74 0.26 -24.13 -3.81
N GLY A 75 0.01 -22.95 -4.37
CA GLY A 75 -1.23 -22.62 -5.04
C GLY A 75 -1.05 -21.87 -6.35
N LEU A 76 -2.12 -21.86 -7.13
CA LEU A 76 -2.24 -21.09 -8.37
C LEU A 76 -3.25 -19.96 -8.17
N ILE A 77 -2.85 -18.72 -8.40
CA ILE A 77 -3.79 -17.60 -8.46
C ILE A 77 -4.61 -17.71 -9.73
N VAL A 78 -5.92 -17.86 -9.55
CA VAL A 78 -6.88 -17.94 -10.65
C VAL A 78 -7.34 -16.56 -11.05
N GLN A 79 -7.60 -15.69 -10.05
CA GLN A 79 -8.12 -14.34 -10.26
C GLN A 79 -7.67 -13.39 -9.14
N VAL A 80 -7.40 -12.13 -9.52
CA VAL A 80 -7.29 -11.01 -8.57
C VAL A 80 -8.66 -10.35 -8.51
N GLU A 81 -9.20 -10.19 -7.30
CA GLU A 81 -10.49 -9.52 -7.08
C GLU A 81 -10.39 -8.01 -7.39
N GLU A 82 -11.52 -7.34 -7.52
CA GLU A 82 -11.57 -5.90 -7.78
C GLU A 82 -10.91 -5.10 -6.65
N ARG A 83 -10.01 -4.22 -7.02
CA ARG A 83 -9.27 -3.37 -6.09
C ARG A 83 -10.08 -2.14 -5.74
N ARG A 84 -10.08 -1.77 -4.46
CA ARG A 84 -10.63 -0.52 -3.96
C ARG A 84 -9.74 0.67 -4.34
N ASN A 85 -8.44 0.50 -4.19
CA ASN A 85 -7.41 1.45 -4.60
C ASN A 85 -6.10 0.71 -4.95
N LEU A 86 -5.19 1.42 -5.61
CA LEU A 86 -3.89 0.89 -5.99
C LEU A 86 -2.83 1.98 -5.89
N LEU A 87 -1.85 1.80 -5.00
CA LEU A 87 -0.68 2.66 -4.94
C LEU A 87 0.34 2.22 -5.98
N TYR A 88 0.67 3.12 -6.91
CA TYR A 88 1.65 2.86 -7.94
C TYR A 88 2.51 4.10 -8.23
N ARG A 89 3.68 3.86 -8.79
CA ARG A 89 4.54 4.91 -9.35
C ARG A 89 4.54 4.77 -10.88
N GLN A 90 4.37 5.86 -11.54
CA GLN A 90 4.49 5.94 -12.99
C GLN A 90 5.71 6.79 -13.33
N ASP A 91 6.64 6.19 -14.07
CA ASP A 91 7.72 6.87 -14.75
C ASP A 91 7.34 6.97 -16.24
N GLU A 92 8.08 7.73 -17.05
CA GLU A 92 7.79 7.92 -18.49
C GLU A 92 7.62 6.60 -19.26
N TRP A 93 8.29 5.53 -18.83
CA TRP A 93 8.36 4.25 -19.53
C TRP A 93 7.74 3.08 -18.78
N ARG A 94 7.51 3.17 -17.48
CA ARG A 94 7.04 2.04 -16.66
C ARG A 94 6.15 2.50 -15.53
N SER A 95 5.09 1.74 -15.29
CA SER A 95 4.35 1.81 -14.03
C SER A 95 4.77 0.65 -13.12
N LYS A 96 5.00 0.94 -11.85
CA LYS A 96 5.28 -0.05 -10.82
C LYS A 96 4.23 0.07 -9.73
N SER A 97 3.42 -0.98 -9.59
CA SER A 97 2.45 -1.09 -8.50
C SER A 97 3.15 -1.55 -7.22
N PHE A 98 2.76 -0.99 -6.08
CA PHE A 98 3.35 -1.28 -4.78
C PHE A 98 2.40 -2.07 -3.88
N ALA A 99 1.18 -1.57 -3.72
CA ALA A 99 0.19 -2.18 -2.84
C ALA A 99 -1.23 -1.80 -3.28
N ALA A 100 -2.21 -2.64 -2.93
CA ALA A 100 -3.62 -2.43 -3.21
C ALA A 100 -4.46 -2.50 -1.93
N ASN A 101 -5.70 -2.02 -2.01
CA ASN A 101 -6.69 -2.08 -0.95
C ASN A 101 -6.21 -1.46 0.38
N LEU A 102 -5.44 -0.38 0.27
CA LEU A 102 -4.90 0.34 1.42
C LEU A 102 -6.03 1.15 2.10
N ASP A 103 -6.09 1.05 3.42
CA ASP A 103 -7.00 1.86 4.24
C ASP A 103 -6.40 3.22 4.55
N GLN A 104 -5.06 3.27 4.71
CA GLN A 104 -4.31 4.47 5.05
C GLN A 104 -2.86 4.37 4.58
N MET A 105 -2.24 5.52 4.30
CA MET A 105 -0.81 5.65 4.09
C MET A 105 -0.18 6.52 5.18
N LEU A 106 0.77 5.96 5.92
CA LEU A 106 1.58 6.72 6.87
C LEU A 106 2.85 7.22 6.16
N VAL A 107 2.98 8.54 6.00
CA VAL A 107 4.19 9.15 5.47
C VAL A 107 5.11 9.49 6.63
N TRP A 108 6.12 8.64 6.84
CA TRP A 108 7.03 8.72 7.96
C TRP A 108 8.22 9.61 7.64
N ILE A 109 8.32 10.72 8.34
CA ILE A 109 9.43 11.69 8.26
C ILE A 109 10.03 11.90 9.65
N ALA A 110 11.16 12.58 9.72
CA ALA A 110 11.82 12.86 10.99
C ALA A 110 12.33 14.31 11.03
N VAL A 111 12.58 14.78 12.26
CA VAL A 111 13.28 16.06 12.47
C VAL A 111 14.70 15.96 11.90
N GLU A 112 15.37 14.81 12.12
CA GLU A 112 16.70 14.51 11.58
C GLU A 112 16.75 13.04 11.09
N PRO A 113 17.30 12.77 9.87
CA PRO A 113 17.75 13.77 8.88
C PRO A 113 16.58 14.64 8.41
N VAL A 114 16.86 15.89 8.04
CA VAL A 114 15.86 16.84 7.57
C VAL A 114 15.11 16.26 6.36
N PHE A 115 13.78 16.20 6.45
CA PHE A 115 12.95 15.62 5.39
C PHE A 115 12.89 16.50 4.14
N SER A 116 12.72 15.88 2.98
CA SER A 116 12.52 16.56 1.72
C SER A 116 11.04 16.87 1.50
N GLU A 117 10.69 18.16 1.39
CA GLU A 117 9.32 18.59 1.07
C GLU A 117 8.87 18.11 -0.31
N ALA A 118 9.80 18.05 -1.28
CA ALA A 118 9.49 17.54 -2.59
C ALA A 118 9.11 16.04 -2.56
N GLN A 119 9.77 15.23 -1.74
CA GLN A 119 9.42 13.82 -1.57
C GLN A 119 8.10 13.67 -0.81
N LEU A 120 7.89 14.44 0.26
CA LEU A 120 6.63 14.47 0.99
C LEU A 120 5.47 14.81 0.05
N THR A 121 5.59 15.90 -0.70
CA THR A 121 4.55 16.32 -1.64
C THR A 121 4.24 15.27 -2.70
N ARG A 122 5.27 14.59 -3.25
CA ARG A 122 5.07 13.49 -4.21
C ARG A 122 4.31 12.32 -3.59
N ALA A 123 4.62 11.96 -2.34
CA ALA A 123 3.91 10.90 -1.61
C ALA A 123 2.44 11.26 -1.39
N LEU A 124 2.16 12.51 -0.97
CA LEU A 124 0.80 13.00 -0.77
C LEU A 124 -0.01 13.01 -2.06
N LEU A 125 0.60 13.47 -3.17
CA LEU A 125 -0.05 13.46 -4.48
C LEU A 125 -0.36 12.05 -4.97
N ALA A 126 0.58 11.11 -4.79
CA ALA A 126 0.37 9.71 -5.18
C ALA A 126 -0.78 9.07 -4.40
N ALA A 127 -0.85 9.30 -3.08
CA ALA A 127 -1.94 8.79 -2.25
C ALA A 127 -3.29 9.43 -2.61
N ARG A 128 -3.31 10.76 -2.80
CA ARG A 128 -4.54 11.47 -3.21
C ARG A 128 -5.05 11.01 -4.57
N TYR A 129 -4.15 10.74 -5.52
CA TYR A 129 -4.54 10.21 -6.83
C TYR A 129 -5.16 8.82 -6.74
N ALA A 130 -4.72 8.03 -5.77
CA ALA A 130 -5.22 6.68 -5.51
C ALA A 130 -6.38 6.63 -4.49
N ASP A 131 -6.91 7.77 -4.05
CA ASP A 131 -7.96 7.89 -3.01
C ASP A 131 -7.59 7.17 -1.69
N ILE A 132 -6.31 7.29 -1.30
CA ILE A 132 -5.79 6.71 -0.06
C ILE A 132 -5.67 7.81 0.99
N PRO A 133 -6.34 7.71 2.16
CA PRO A 133 -6.14 8.63 3.28
C PRO A 133 -4.68 8.66 3.73
N VAL A 134 -4.18 9.85 4.11
CA VAL A 134 -2.78 10.01 4.51
C VAL A 134 -2.70 10.63 5.89
N THR A 135 -1.81 10.09 6.71
CA THR A 135 -1.32 10.73 7.93
C THR A 135 0.19 10.93 7.82
N ILE A 136 0.64 12.15 8.08
CA ILE A 136 2.06 12.48 8.17
C ILE A 136 2.51 12.20 9.60
N VAL A 137 3.61 11.44 9.74
CA VAL A 137 4.19 11.13 11.05
C VAL A 137 5.55 11.79 11.16
N LEU A 138 5.67 12.80 12.04
CA LEU A 138 6.94 13.45 12.37
C LEU A 138 7.57 12.77 13.59
N ASN A 139 8.63 12.01 13.36
CA ASN A 139 9.38 11.33 14.41
C ASN A 139 10.56 12.16 14.90
N LYS A 140 11.09 11.80 16.06
CA LYS A 140 12.23 12.42 16.76
C LYS A 140 11.96 13.85 17.19
N VAL A 141 10.74 14.13 17.69
CA VAL A 141 10.36 15.46 18.18
C VAL A 141 11.06 15.86 19.48
N ASP A 142 11.85 14.96 20.06
CA ASP A 142 12.77 15.22 21.16
C ASP A 142 14.02 16.03 20.73
N LEU A 143 14.26 16.21 19.44
CA LEU A 143 15.42 16.91 18.93
C LEU A 143 15.22 18.44 18.86
N PRO A 144 16.30 19.24 19.02
CA PRO A 144 16.23 20.70 19.01
C PRO A 144 15.67 21.30 17.73
N GLY A 145 15.80 20.62 16.58
CA GLY A 145 15.27 21.05 15.28
C GLY A 145 13.76 20.98 15.12
N THR A 146 13.02 20.50 16.11
CA THR A 146 11.56 20.32 16.07
C THR A 146 10.78 21.60 15.73
N PRO A 147 11.06 22.81 16.26
CA PRO A 147 10.34 24.00 15.88
C PRO A 147 10.44 24.32 14.38
N ALA A 148 11.62 24.19 13.77
CA ALA A 148 11.83 24.38 12.35
C ALA A 148 11.10 23.32 11.51
N ALA A 149 11.07 22.07 11.95
CA ALA A 149 10.31 21.00 11.29
C ALA A 149 8.79 21.27 11.33
N ARG A 150 8.27 21.78 12.45
CA ARG A 150 6.85 22.16 12.58
C ARG A 150 6.47 23.32 11.66
N GLU A 151 7.34 24.32 11.54
CA GLU A 151 7.13 25.45 10.62
C GLU A 151 7.04 24.97 9.17
N ARG A 152 7.93 24.08 8.75
CA ARG A 152 7.91 23.46 7.42
C ARG A 152 6.67 22.59 7.17
N LEU A 153 6.06 22.03 8.21
CA LEU A 153 4.83 21.25 8.12
C LEU A 153 3.55 22.10 8.19
N ALA A 154 3.64 23.37 8.57
CA ALA A 154 2.48 24.24 8.71
C ALA A 154 1.61 24.32 7.42
N PRO A 155 2.17 24.42 6.20
CA PRO A 155 1.37 24.42 4.98
C PRO A 155 0.55 23.12 4.78
N TYR A 156 1.11 21.98 5.14
CA TYR A 156 0.43 20.68 5.01
C TYR A 156 -0.72 20.55 6.01
N ARG A 157 -0.53 21.04 7.24
CA ARG A 157 -1.61 21.15 8.24
C ARG A 157 -2.74 22.05 7.76
N ALA A 158 -2.40 23.20 7.17
CA ALA A 158 -3.37 24.14 6.61
C ALA A 158 -4.16 23.54 5.42
N MET A 159 -3.56 22.60 4.68
CA MET A 159 -4.23 21.80 3.65
C MET A 159 -5.12 20.67 4.21
N GLY A 160 -5.15 20.48 5.53
CA GLY A 160 -5.98 19.49 6.20
C GLY A 160 -5.34 18.10 6.38
N TYR A 161 -4.04 17.94 6.12
CA TYR A 161 -3.37 16.66 6.40
C TYR A 161 -3.16 16.48 7.91
N PRO A 162 -3.60 15.34 8.49
CA PRO A 162 -3.27 14.98 9.86
C PRO A 162 -1.75 14.85 10.03
N VAL A 163 -1.22 15.44 11.10
CA VAL A 163 0.19 15.31 11.45
C VAL A 163 0.30 14.82 12.88
N VAL A 164 0.83 13.61 13.04
CA VAL A 164 1.15 12.99 14.32
C VAL A 164 2.61 13.26 14.63
N GLU A 165 2.89 13.76 15.83
CA GLU A 165 4.23 14.03 16.32
C GLU A 165 4.58 13.02 17.40
N LEU A 166 5.76 12.39 17.32
CA LEU A 166 6.17 11.38 18.27
C LEU A 166 7.70 11.25 18.40
N SER A 167 8.14 10.64 19.48
CA SER A 167 9.52 10.22 19.68
C SER A 167 9.55 8.72 20.00
N LEU A 168 9.81 7.88 19.01
CA LEU A 168 9.89 6.43 19.22
C LEU A 168 10.98 6.04 20.24
N LYS A 169 12.02 6.84 20.38
CA LYS A 169 13.12 6.56 21.31
C LYS A 169 12.71 6.74 22.77
N HIS A 170 11.88 7.74 23.04
CA HIS A 170 11.53 8.13 24.41
C HIS A 170 10.12 7.73 24.84
N GLU A 171 9.20 7.59 23.88
CA GLU A 171 7.77 7.36 24.14
C GLU A 171 7.20 6.24 23.25
N ALA A 172 7.90 5.11 23.16
CA ALA A 172 7.58 4.05 22.20
C ALA A 172 6.14 3.51 22.33
N GLU A 173 5.62 3.35 23.55
CA GLU A 173 4.26 2.82 23.76
C GLU A 173 3.19 3.85 23.42
N ALA A 174 3.36 5.11 23.83
CA ALA A 174 2.45 6.19 23.44
C ALA A 174 2.44 6.40 21.93
N ALA A 175 3.62 6.35 21.29
CA ALA A 175 3.76 6.44 19.84
C ALA A 175 3.04 5.30 19.11
N ARG A 176 3.13 4.07 19.61
CA ARG A 176 2.40 2.93 19.04
C ARG A 176 0.89 3.11 19.14
N ALA A 177 0.39 3.57 20.29
CA ALA A 177 -1.02 3.82 20.46
C ALA A 177 -1.56 4.91 19.52
N GLN A 178 -0.78 5.99 19.32
CA GLN A 178 -1.15 7.08 18.39
C GLN A 178 -1.19 6.65 16.92
N VAL A 179 -0.33 5.71 16.52
CA VAL A 179 -0.28 5.22 15.12
C VAL A 179 -1.30 4.13 14.87
N ALA A 180 -1.72 3.41 15.92
CA ALA A 180 -2.71 2.33 15.82
C ALA A 180 -4.18 2.82 15.90
N ALA A 181 -4.40 4.07 16.31
CA ALA A 181 -5.72 4.70 16.39
C ALA A 181 -6.17 5.25 15.03
#